data_8f08b192e39b6ac6ce72ead00eb89935
#
_entry.id   8f08b192e39b6ac6ce72ead00eb89935
#
_cell.length_a   1.000
_cell.length_b   1.000
_cell.length_c   1.000
_cell.angle_alpha   90.00
_cell.angle_beta   90.00
_cell.angle_gamma   90.00
#
_symmetry.space_group_name_H-M   'P 1'
#
loop_
_entity.id
_entity.type
_entity.pdbx_description
1 polymer ?
#
loop_
_entity_poly.entity_id
_entity_poly.type
_entity_poly.pdbx_seq_one_letter_code
_entity_poly.pdbx_strand_id
1 'polypeptide(L)'
;MGISKEWFLAGPEVDEAICPICLDVLEEPRRLSECDHHFCKNCIEEWQNTETTCPTCRTNGLIRNADPSMLAYIRTLPVKCPYKYMGCQILPLFCNINNHTENCGYRPVSCLRNCGEILAISNMAAHTLSCPNRVDHLAASIMCYMCNFEYRNGGTPTHCNYTELVARLRQNGYF
;
A
#
# COMPACT_ATOMS: atom_id res chain seq x y z
N MET A 1 2.46 -18.35 10.40
CA MET A 1 1.61 -18.47 9.18
C MET A 1 2.39 -17.88 8.03
N GLY A 2 2.22 -18.38 6.80
CA GLY A 2 2.89 -17.82 5.62
C GLY A 2 2.26 -16.52 5.14
N ILE A 3 2.87 -15.93 4.10
CA ILE A 3 2.35 -14.76 3.39
C ILE A 3 1.32 -15.26 2.39
N SER A 4 0.05 -14.81 2.47
CA SER A 4 -1.02 -15.31 1.61
C SER A 4 -0.62 -15.35 0.13
N LYS A 5 -0.69 -16.54 -0.48
CA LYS A 5 -0.38 -16.75 -1.91
C LYS A 5 -1.28 -15.95 -2.86
N GLU A 6 -2.45 -15.52 -2.40
CA GLU A 6 -3.37 -14.72 -3.22
C GLU A 6 -2.82 -13.35 -3.61
N TRP A 7 -1.84 -12.85 -2.86
CA TRP A 7 -1.16 -11.59 -3.15
C TRP A 7 -0.20 -11.72 -4.33
N PHE A 8 0.30 -12.92 -4.60
CA PHE A 8 1.26 -13.17 -5.65
C PHE A 8 0.58 -13.46 -6.99
N LEU A 9 1.33 -13.29 -8.06
CA LEU A 9 0.89 -13.72 -9.37
C LEU A 9 1.04 -15.25 -9.42
N ALA A 10 -0.07 -15.96 -9.64
CA ALA A 10 -0.02 -17.42 -9.74
C ALA A 10 0.89 -17.86 -10.89
N GLY A 11 1.75 -18.84 -10.63
CA GLY A 11 2.69 -19.38 -11.59
C GLY A 11 3.72 -20.30 -10.93
N PRO A 12 4.51 -21.04 -11.72
CA PRO A 12 5.49 -21.99 -11.21
C PRO A 12 6.52 -21.32 -10.29
N GLU A 13 6.85 -20.05 -10.52
CA GLU A 13 7.80 -19.33 -9.66
C GLU A 13 7.27 -19.20 -8.22
N VAL A 14 5.97 -19.02 -8.04
CA VAL A 14 5.37 -18.93 -6.70
C VAL A 14 5.30 -20.30 -6.05
N ASP A 15 5.02 -21.34 -6.85
CA ASP A 15 4.90 -22.73 -6.37
C ASP A 15 6.19 -23.24 -5.70
N GLU A 16 7.37 -22.79 -6.17
CA GLU A 16 8.67 -23.09 -5.56
C GLU A 16 8.88 -22.47 -4.19
N ALA A 17 8.13 -21.42 -3.85
CA ALA A 17 8.20 -20.72 -2.58
C ALA A 17 7.03 -21.03 -1.64
N ILE A 18 6.23 -22.06 -1.90
CA ILE A 18 5.10 -22.45 -1.06
C ILE A 18 5.54 -23.32 0.12
N CYS A 19 5.08 -22.97 1.30
CA CYS A 19 5.22 -23.80 2.50
C CYS A 19 4.29 -25.03 2.42
N PRO A 20 4.81 -26.27 2.51
CA PRO A 20 3.96 -27.46 2.44
C PRO A 20 3.00 -27.63 3.63
N ILE A 21 3.20 -26.90 4.73
CA ILE A 21 2.38 -27.00 5.92
C ILE A 21 1.16 -26.08 5.82
N CYS A 22 1.37 -24.78 5.58
CA CYS A 22 0.29 -23.79 5.53
C CYS A 22 -0.24 -23.50 4.12
N LEU A 23 0.43 -23.97 3.07
CA LEU A 23 0.11 -23.76 1.65
C LEU A 23 0.14 -22.30 1.20
N ASP A 24 0.81 -21.44 1.94
CA ASP A 24 1.10 -20.05 1.64
C ASP A 24 2.58 -19.84 1.28
N VAL A 25 2.92 -18.67 0.77
CA VAL A 25 4.32 -18.31 0.46
C VAL A 25 5.14 -18.26 1.76
N LEU A 26 6.36 -18.77 1.69
CA LEU A 26 7.27 -18.88 2.83
C LEU A 26 7.52 -17.54 3.52
N GLU A 27 7.24 -17.50 4.83
CA GLU A 27 7.53 -16.38 5.73
C GLU A 27 8.65 -16.79 6.70
N GLU A 28 9.70 -15.99 6.81
CA GLU A 28 10.90 -16.31 7.57
C GLU A 28 11.39 -17.76 7.30
N PRO A 29 11.70 -18.12 6.05
CA PRO A 29 11.90 -19.50 5.67
C PRO A 29 12.98 -20.20 6.50
N ARG A 30 12.70 -21.45 6.84
CA ARG A 30 13.57 -22.39 7.51
C ARG A 30 13.71 -23.66 6.69
N ARG A 31 14.83 -24.37 6.83
CA ARG A 31 15.05 -25.70 6.28
C ARG A 31 15.49 -26.66 7.36
N LEU A 32 15.43 -27.95 7.11
CA LEU A 32 16.05 -28.97 7.95
C LEU A 32 17.46 -29.28 7.44
N SER A 33 18.37 -29.63 8.36
CA SER A 33 19.80 -29.81 8.06
C SER A 33 20.08 -30.93 7.04
N GLU A 34 19.22 -31.96 7.00
CA GLU A 34 19.45 -33.19 6.23
C GLU A 34 18.58 -33.26 4.95
N CYS A 35 17.84 -32.21 4.64
CA CYS A 35 17.08 -32.10 3.40
C CYS A 35 16.87 -30.63 3.01
N ASP A 36 16.56 -30.38 1.73
CA ASP A 36 16.37 -29.02 1.20
C ASP A 36 14.91 -28.53 1.21
N HIS A 37 14.04 -29.19 2.01
CA HIS A 37 12.65 -28.76 2.14
C HIS A 37 12.55 -27.52 2.99
N HIS A 38 11.85 -26.51 2.47
CA HIS A 38 11.65 -25.21 3.11
C HIS A 38 10.25 -25.10 3.71
N PHE A 39 10.16 -24.44 4.85
CA PHE A 39 8.92 -24.21 5.61
C PHE A 39 8.92 -22.79 6.18
N CYS A 40 7.75 -22.23 6.47
CA CYS A 40 7.67 -21.07 7.33
C CYS A 40 8.25 -21.39 8.71
N LYS A 41 8.92 -20.45 9.33
CA LYS A 41 9.49 -20.60 10.68
C LYS A 41 8.48 -21.14 11.67
N ASN A 42 7.35 -20.43 11.85
CA ASN A 42 6.33 -20.83 12.82
C ASN A 42 5.75 -22.21 12.52
N CYS A 43 5.54 -22.55 11.23
CA CYS A 43 5.00 -23.84 10.83
C CYS A 43 5.90 -25.02 11.22
N ILE A 44 7.23 -24.90 10.98
CA ILE A 44 8.15 -25.98 11.27
C ILE A 44 8.51 -26.05 12.75
N GLU A 45 8.53 -24.91 13.46
CA GLU A 45 8.72 -24.89 14.91
C GLU A 45 7.53 -25.54 15.63
N GLU A 46 6.30 -25.26 15.18
CA GLU A 46 5.09 -25.90 15.72
C GLU A 46 5.07 -27.40 15.41
N TRP A 47 5.41 -27.81 14.18
CA TRP A 47 5.55 -29.22 13.78
C TRP A 47 6.53 -29.96 14.68
N GLN A 48 7.70 -29.39 14.97
CA GLN A 48 8.74 -30.03 15.80
C GLN A 48 8.37 -30.17 17.29
N ASN A 49 7.29 -29.55 17.77
CA ASN A 49 6.76 -29.83 19.11
C ASN A 49 6.12 -31.24 19.21
N THR A 50 5.73 -31.81 18.08
CA THR A 50 5.05 -33.14 18.03
C THR A 50 5.90 -34.19 17.28
N GLU A 51 6.63 -33.78 16.27
CA GLU A 51 7.37 -34.67 15.35
C GLU A 51 8.77 -34.11 15.08
N THR A 52 9.79 -34.97 15.13
CA THR A 52 11.18 -34.57 14.89
C THR A 52 11.62 -34.72 13.44
N THR A 53 10.73 -35.18 12.58
CA THR A 53 11.02 -35.50 11.18
C THR A 53 10.54 -34.41 10.22
N CYS A 54 11.08 -34.37 9.01
CA CYS A 54 10.62 -33.50 7.96
C CYS A 54 9.17 -33.82 7.55
N PRO A 55 8.26 -32.87 7.51
CA PRO A 55 6.87 -33.05 7.06
C PRO A 55 6.76 -33.65 5.66
N THR A 56 7.72 -33.38 4.78
CA THR A 56 7.70 -33.78 3.36
C THR A 56 8.36 -35.12 3.11
N CYS A 57 9.59 -35.35 3.63
CA CYS A 57 10.36 -36.56 3.32
C CYS A 57 10.63 -37.46 4.52
N ARG A 58 10.17 -37.09 5.73
CA ARG A 58 10.35 -37.86 6.98
C ARG A 58 11.79 -38.05 7.45
N THR A 59 12.75 -37.36 6.83
CA THR A 59 14.14 -37.37 7.29
C THR A 59 14.28 -36.63 8.59
N ASN A 60 15.06 -37.15 9.55
CA ASN A 60 15.39 -36.42 10.78
C ASN A 60 16.33 -35.28 10.44
N GLY A 61 16.16 -34.14 11.14
CA GLY A 61 17.03 -32.99 10.95
C GLY A 61 16.73 -31.86 11.93
N LEU A 62 17.71 -30.99 12.10
CA LEU A 62 17.59 -29.81 12.93
C LEU A 62 17.13 -28.61 12.08
N ILE A 63 16.30 -27.75 12.67
CA ILE A 63 15.89 -26.48 12.01
C ILE A 63 17.13 -25.60 11.81
N ARG A 64 17.29 -25.10 10.59
CA ARG A 64 18.31 -24.16 10.14
C ARG A 64 17.66 -22.97 9.44
N ASN A 65 18.38 -21.87 9.36
CA ASN A 65 17.98 -20.79 8.48
C ASN A 65 17.96 -21.29 7.02
N ALA A 66 17.01 -20.83 6.25
CA ALA A 66 17.03 -21.05 4.80
C ALA A 66 18.25 -20.35 4.19
N ASP A 67 18.66 -20.81 3.01
CA ASP A 67 19.74 -20.18 2.29
C ASP A 67 19.37 -18.74 1.88
N PRO A 68 20.33 -17.82 1.84
CA PRO A 68 20.08 -16.44 1.40
C PRO A 68 19.47 -16.35 0.01
N SER A 69 19.74 -17.34 -0.86
CA SER A 69 19.16 -17.47 -2.20
C SER A 69 17.64 -17.61 -2.16
N MET A 70 17.09 -18.41 -1.24
CA MET A 70 15.63 -18.57 -1.09
C MET A 70 14.98 -17.26 -0.65
N LEU A 71 15.59 -16.53 0.29
CA LEU A 71 15.10 -15.20 0.70
C LEU A 71 15.17 -14.20 -0.46
N ALA A 72 16.27 -14.20 -1.22
CA ALA A 72 16.41 -13.35 -2.39
C ALA A 72 15.36 -13.70 -3.45
N TYR A 73 15.12 -14.99 -3.68
CA TYR A 73 14.11 -15.48 -4.61
C TYR A 73 12.71 -14.97 -4.26
N ILE A 74 12.25 -15.17 -3.02
CA ILE A 74 10.93 -14.69 -2.56
C ILE A 74 10.78 -13.18 -2.79
N ARG A 75 11.84 -12.41 -2.54
CA ARG A 75 11.84 -10.94 -2.73
C ARG A 75 11.63 -10.51 -4.17
N THR A 76 11.97 -11.35 -5.14
CA THR A 76 11.81 -11.08 -6.59
C THR A 76 10.47 -11.54 -7.15
N LEU A 77 9.64 -12.23 -6.37
CA LEU A 77 8.32 -12.67 -6.83
C LEU A 77 7.41 -11.48 -7.14
N PRO A 78 6.69 -11.50 -8.27
CA PRO A 78 5.74 -10.46 -8.61
C PRO A 78 4.49 -10.55 -7.73
N VAL A 79 4.05 -9.41 -7.19
CA VAL A 79 2.86 -9.32 -6.36
C VAL A 79 1.81 -8.40 -6.97
N LYS A 80 0.55 -8.65 -6.67
CA LYS A 80 -0.56 -7.81 -7.07
C LYS A 80 -0.57 -6.54 -6.24
N CYS A 81 -0.79 -5.40 -6.89
CA CYS A 81 -1.00 -4.15 -6.16
C CYS A 81 -2.28 -4.25 -5.29
N PRO A 82 -2.25 -3.85 -4.00
CA PRO A 82 -3.45 -3.78 -3.16
C PRO A 82 -4.55 -2.90 -3.77
N TYR A 83 -4.18 -1.92 -4.59
CA TYR A 83 -5.12 -1.02 -5.26
C TYR A 83 -5.50 -1.49 -6.68
N LYS A 84 -5.38 -2.79 -6.96
CA LYS A 84 -5.83 -3.39 -8.22
C LYS A 84 -7.33 -3.15 -8.45
N TYR A 85 -8.13 -3.18 -7.38
CA TYR A 85 -9.57 -2.91 -7.43
C TYR A 85 -9.89 -1.45 -7.86
N MET A 86 -8.94 -0.51 -7.68
CA MET A 86 -9.02 0.87 -8.14
C MET A 86 -8.50 1.05 -9.57
N GLY A 87 -7.99 -0.02 -10.20
CA GLY A 87 -7.50 -0.02 -11.58
C GLY A 87 -5.98 -0.12 -11.76
N CYS A 88 -5.18 -0.27 -10.69
CA CYS A 88 -3.74 -0.46 -10.81
C CYS A 88 -3.42 -1.80 -11.48
N GLN A 89 -2.68 -1.76 -12.59
CA GLN A 89 -2.25 -2.95 -13.34
C GLN A 89 -0.79 -3.31 -13.09
N ILE A 90 -0.08 -2.54 -12.26
CA ILE A 90 1.34 -2.75 -11.99
C ILE A 90 1.49 -3.98 -11.09
N LEU A 91 2.48 -4.81 -11.42
CA LEU A 91 2.91 -5.99 -10.66
C LEU A 91 4.32 -5.70 -10.11
N PRO A 92 4.45 -5.04 -8.96
CA PRO A 92 5.77 -4.80 -8.38
C PRO A 92 6.38 -6.10 -7.88
N LEU A 93 7.69 -6.13 -7.71
CA LEU A 93 8.36 -7.20 -6.97
C LEU A 93 8.01 -7.09 -5.48
N PHE A 94 7.97 -8.23 -4.80
CA PHE A 94 7.62 -8.29 -3.36
C PHE A 94 8.47 -7.35 -2.51
N CYS A 95 9.78 -7.24 -2.79
CA CYS A 95 10.66 -6.31 -2.06
C CYS A 95 10.30 -4.83 -2.27
N ASN A 96 9.57 -4.49 -3.34
CA ASN A 96 9.25 -3.12 -3.73
C ASN A 96 7.79 -2.75 -3.45
N ILE A 97 6.99 -3.64 -2.88
CA ILE A 97 5.55 -3.42 -2.71
C ILE A 97 5.24 -2.18 -1.84
N ASN A 98 5.99 -1.97 -0.77
CA ASN A 98 5.78 -0.81 0.12
C ASN A 98 6.03 0.51 -0.63
N ASN A 99 7.18 0.62 -1.31
CA ASN A 99 7.49 1.79 -2.12
C ASN A 99 6.45 2.02 -3.23
N HIS A 100 5.97 0.93 -3.87
CA HIS A 100 4.92 1.04 -4.87
C HIS A 100 3.60 1.54 -4.25
N THR A 101 3.16 1.00 -3.13
CA THR A 101 1.87 1.38 -2.49
C THR A 101 1.85 2.83 -2.03
N GLU A 102 2.97 3.34 -1.53
CA GLU A 102 3.12 4.74 -1.13
C GLU A 102 3.01 5.70 -2.32
N ASN A 103 3.52 5.30 -3.49
CA ASN A 103 3.58 6.11 -4.71
C ASN A 103 2.55 5.71 -5.77
N CYS A 104 1.63 4.79 -5.47
CA CYS A 104 0.65 4.29 -6.42
C CYS A 104 -0.37 5.37 -6.79
N GLY A 105 -0.50 5.69 -8.09
CA GLY A 105 -1.49 6.63 -8.60
C GLY A 105 -2.95 6.19 -8.40
N TYR A 106 -3.18 4.91 -8.06
CA TYR A 106 -4.49 4.34 -7.76
C TYR A 106 -4.76 4.22 -6.25
N ARG A 107 -3.90 4.77 -5.41
CA ARG A 107 -4.12 4.82 -3.97
C ARG A 107 -5.42 5.58 -3.67
N PRO A 108 -6.34 5.01 -2.86
CA PRO A 108 -7.59 5.66 -2.53
C PRO A 108 -7.34 6.88 -1.64
N VAL A 109 -7.99 7.97 -1.97
CA VAL A 109 -7.98 9.22 -1.19
C VAL A 109 -9.40 9.78 -1.12
N SER A 110 -9.76 10.34 0.02
CA SER A 110 -11.03 11.04 0.19
C SER A 110 -10.99 12.40 -0.50
N CYS A 111 -12.14 12.81 -1.06
CA CYS A 111 -12.26 14.14 -1.65
C CYS A 111 -11.98 15.23 -0.62
N LEU A 112 -11.06 16.15 -0.94
CA LEU A 112 -10.69 17.27 -0.07
C LEU A 112 -11.83 18.25 0.19
N ARG A 113 -12.90 18.22 -0.62
CA ARG A 113 -14.12 19.04 -0.46
C ARG A 113 -15.22 18.32 0.32
N ASN A 114 -14.90 17.21 0.97
CA ASN A 114 -15.83 16.44 1.80
C ASN A 114 -17.16 16.08 1.12
N CYS A 115 -17.13 15.74 -0.18
CA CYS A 115 -18.33 15.26 -0.88
C CYS A 115 -18.68 13.80 -0.55
N GLY A 116 -17.83 13.11 0.26
CA GLY A 116 -18.00 11.72 0.64
C GLY A 116 -17.41 10.71 -0.34
N GLU A 117 -16.93 11.12 -1.51
CA GLU A 117 -16.32 10.21 -2.47
C GLU A 117 -14.87 9.84 -2.12
N ILE A 118 -14.55 8.56 -2.37
CA ILE A 118 -13.19 8.00 -2.29
C ILE A 118 -12.78 7.62 -3.71
N LEU A 119 -11.67 8.17 -4.19
CA LEU A 119 -11.20 7.94 -5.56
C LEU A 119 -9.69 7.66 -5.59
N ALA A 120 -9.23 7.16 -6.75
CA ALA A 120 -7.79 7.08 -7.00
C ALA A 120 -7.18 8.49 -7.01
N ILE A 121 -5.99 8.65 -6.43
CA ILE A 121 -5.32 9.96 -6.36
C ILE A 121 -5.11 10.56 -7.76
N SER A 122 -4.86 9.73 -8.79
CA SER A 122 -4.75 10.16 -10.19
C SER A 122 -6.03 10.80 -10.74
N ASN A 123 -7.20 10.44 -10.20
CA ASN A 123 -8.50 10.93 -10.66
C ASN A 123 -8.95 12.19 -9.89
N MET A 124 -8.22 12.60 -8.85
CA MET A 124 -8.58 13.73 -8.01
C MET A 124 -8.71 15.04 -8.80
N ALA A 125 -7.78 15.28 -9.74
CA ALA A 125 -7.82 16.48 -10.59
C ALA A 125 -9.10 16.56 -11.44
N ALA A 126 -9.48 15.45 -12.09
CA ALA A 126 -10.71 15.38 -12.86
C ALA A 126 -11.95 15.53 -11.97
N HIS A 127 -11.98 14.84 -10.82
CA HIS A 127 -13.07 14.94 -9.87
C HIS A 127 -13.26 16.37 -9.35
N THR A 128 -12.20 17.14 -9.13
CA THR A 128 -12.33 18.52 -8.64
C THR A 128 -13.15 19.41 -9.56
N LEU A 129 -13.21 19.10 -10.86
CA LEU A 129 -14.01 19.82 -11.87
C LEU A 129 -15.50 19.44 -11.82
N SER A 130 -15.82 18.19 -11.42
CA SER A 130 -17.20 17.65 -11.37
C SER A 130 -17.68 17.39 -9.93
N CYS A 131 -16.92 17.75 -8.91
CA CYS A 131 -17.26 17.51 -7.52
C CYS A 131 -18.58 18.19 -7.15
N PRO A 132 -19.56 17.49 -6.53
CA PRO A 132 -20.82 18.09 -6.09
C PRO A 132 -20.61 19.26 -5.13
N ASN A 133 -19.55 19.22 -4.33
CA ASN A 133 -19.16 20.29 -3.42
C ASN A 133 -18.21 21.32 -4.09
N ARG A 134 -18.23 21.37 -5.43
CA ARG A 134 -17.52 22.42 -6.16
C ARG A 134 -18.18 23.77 -5.87
N VAL A 135 -17.40 24.67 -5.30
CA VAL A 135 -17.81 26.08 -5.20
C VAL A 135 -17.54 26.69 -6.57
N ASP A 136 -18.58 26.87 -7.36
CA ASP A 136 -18.46 27.62 -8.61
C ASP A 136 -18.23 29.08 -8.30
N HIS A 137 -17.01 29.54 -8.53
CA HIS A 137 -16.61 30.94 -8.30
C HIS A 137 -17.35 31.95 -9.20
N LEU A 138 -18.28 31.49 -10.03
CA LEU A 138 -19.04 32.33 -10.98
C LEU A 138 -20.43 32.77 -10.48
N ALA A 139 -20.93 32.23 -9.37
CA ALA A 139 -22.30 32.52 -8.93
C ALA A 139 -22.46 32.80 -7.44
N ALA A 140 -21.41 32.78 -6.63
CA ALA A 140 -21.50 33.09 -5.21
C ALA A 140 -20.73 34.37 -4.89
N SER A 141 -21.36 35.26 -4.14
CA SER A 141 -20.66 36.31 -3.41
C SER A 141 -19.56 35.65 -2.60
N ILE A 142 -18.31 35.75 -3.03
CA ILE A 142 -17.18 35.15 -2.31
C ILE A 142 -16.97 35.99 -1.06
N MET A 143 -17.44 35.49 0.08
CA MET A 143 -17.06 36.06 1.35
C MET A 143 -15.61 35.74 1.65
N CYS A 144 -14.74 36.74 1.71
CA CYS A 144 -13.38 36.52 2.17
C CYS A 144 -13.41 36.21 3.66
N TYR A 145 -13.25 34.94 4.04
CA TYR A 145 -13.22 34.51 5.45
C TYR A 145 -12.16 35.22 6.30
N MET A 146 -11.17 35.83 5.65
CA MET A 146 -10.08 36.51 6.34
C MET A 146 -10.40 37.94 6.74
N CYS A 147 -11.23 38.63 5.97
CA CYS A 147 -11.55 40.04 6.21
C CYS A 147 -13.06 40.29 6.30
N ASN A 148 -13.87 39.24 6.22
CA ASN A 148 -15.33 39.30 6.26
C ASN A 148 -15.93 40.25 5.20
N PHE A 149 -15.25 40.41 4.07
CA PHE A 149 -15.65 41.31 2.98
C PHE A 149 -16.36 40.52 1.87
N GLU A 150 -17.55 40.97 1.51
CA GLU A 150 -18.38 40.37 0.47
C GLU A 150 -18.03 40.97 -0.90
N TYR A 151 -17.56 40.13 -1.83
CA TYR A 151 -17.28 40.54 -3.21
C TYR A 151 -18.54 40.45 -4.06
N ARG A 152 -19.06 41.60 -4.47
CA ARG A 152 -20.11 41.70 -5.47
C ARG A 152 -19.50 42.03 -6.83
N ASN A 153 -19.90 41.27 -7.89
CA ASN A 153 -19.59 41.55 -9.30
C ASN A 153 -18.15 41.32 -9.79
N GLY A 154 -17.59 40.12 -9.57
CA GLY A 154 -16.47 39.60 -10.41
C GLY A 154 -15.13 40.37 -10.37
N GLY A 155 -14.95 41.27 -9.39
CA GLY A 155 -13.68 41.97 -9.21
C GLY A 155 -12.59 41.03 -8.66
N THR A 156 -11.36 41.11 -9.19
CA THR A 156 -10.21 40.43 -8.60
C THR A 156 -9.87 41.03 -7.23
N PRO A 157 -9.66 40.20 -6.19
CA PRO A 157 -9.35 40.72 -4.85
C PRO A 157 -7.97 41.35 -4.83
N THR A 158 -7.93 42.67 -4.86
CA THR A 158 -6.68 43.44 -4.77
C THR A 158 -6.20 43.67 -3.35
N HIS A 159 -7.04 43.38 -2.33
CA HIS A 159 -6.73 43.67 -0.94
C HIS A 159 -6.30 42.45 -0.10
N CYS A 160 -6.48 41.22 -0.57
CA CYS A 160 -5.94 40.02 0.08
C CYS A 160 -4.64 39.61 -0.58
N ASN A 161 -3.54 40.10 -0.06
CA ASN A 161 -2.23 39.65 -0.53
C ASN A 161 -1.96 38.25 0.03
N TYR A 162 -1.72 37.26 -0.86
CA TYR A 162 -1.39 35.88 -0.49
C TYR A 162 -0.19 35.81 0.47
N THR A 163 0.78 36.70 0.33
CA THR A 163 1.95 36.78 1.20
C THR A 163 1.59 37.16 2.63
N GLU A 164 0.60 38.06 2.81
CA GLU A 164 0.12 38.47 4.11
C GLU A 164 -0.76 37.38 4.76
N LEU A 165 -1.53 36.65 3.95
CA LEU A 165 -2.27 35.47 4.39
C LEU A 165 -1.35 34.39 4.98
N VAL A 166 -0.28 34.03 4.26
CA VAL A 166 0.70 33.02 4.72
C VAL A 166 1.42 33.50 5.99
N ALA A 167 1.74 34.79 6.10
CA ALA A 167 2.37 35.34 7.30
C ALA A 167 1.45 35.24 8.52
N ARG A 168 0.16 35.55 8.38
CA ARG A 168 -0.84 35.43 9.48
C ARG A 168 -1.11 33.98 9.87
N LEU A 169 -1.19 33.06 8.92
CA LEU A 169 -1.35 31.63 9.20
C LEU A 169 -0.15 31.06 9.98
N ARG A 170 1.08 31.49 9.66
CA ARG A 170 2.29 31.14 10.43
C ARG A 170 2.27 31.71 11.84
N GLN A 171 1.84 32.97 12.02
CA GLN A 171 1.74 33.59 13.33
C GLN A 171 0.71 32.91 14.24
N ASN A 172 -0.34 32.32 13.65
CA ASN A 172 -1.41 31.63 14.38
C ASN A 172 -1.16 30.10 14.50
N GLY A 173 0.02 29.60 14.13
CA GLY A 173 0.41 28.21 14.35
C GLY A 173 -0.26 27.18 13.44
N TYR A 174 -0.72 27.59 12.24
CA TYR A 174 -1.31 26.67 11.26
C TYR A 174 -0.29 25.99 10.34
N PHE A 175 1.00 26.38 10.40
CA PHE A 175 2.13 25.75 9.69
C PHE A 175 3.41 25.82 10.55
#